data_5a4b7ef043b0e90ca0b17fa95470f8fd
#
_entry.id   5a4b7ef043b0e90ca0b17fa95470f8fd
#
_cell.length_a   1.000
_cell.length_b   1.000
_cell.length_c   1.000
_cell.angle_alpha   90.00
_cell.angle_beta   90.00
_cell.angle_gamma   90.00
#
_symmetry.space_group_name_H-M   'P 1'
#
loop_
_entity.id
_entity.type
_entity.pdbx_description
1 polymer ?
#
loop_
_entity_poly.entity_id
_entity_poly.type
_entity_poly.pdbx_seq_one_letter_code
_entity_poly.pdbx_strand_id
1 'polypeptide(L)'
;VDRGGHFAAWEEPELFGETAMMTVLASVLDSFGKRPVAVKVEQELALTYHPNVASMVRVCDVVTINCPLHPETEHMFNDQLISQMKRGAYLVNTARGKICDRDAVVRALESGQLAGYAGDVWFPQPAPQDHPWRTMPHHGMTPHTSGTSLSAQARYAAGVREILECWFDGRPIREEYLIVDGGQLAGAGAHAYSAGNATGGADEAVRFKEV
;
A
#
# COMPACT_ATOMS: atom_id res chain seq x y z
N VAL A 1 -18.79 -11.02 2.72
CA VAL A 1 -17.42 -11.52 2.53
C VAL A 1 -16.64 -11.13 3.77
N ASP A 2 -16.54 -12.07 4.72
CA ASP A 2 -15.94 -11.81 6.05
C ASP A 2 -14.42 -12.04 6.09
N ARG A 3 -13.78 -12.17 4.94
CA ARG A 3 -12.36 -12.46 4.82
C ARG A 3 -11.69 -11.42 3.94
N GLY A 4 -10.75 -10.71 4.49
CA GLY A 4 -9.93 -9.75 3.79
C GLY A 4 -9.63 -8.53 4.65
N GLY A 5 -8.39 -8.39 5.08
CA GLY A 5 -7.85 -7.21 5.73
C GLY A 5 -7.18 -6.28 4.74
N HIS A 6 -6.29 -5.44 5.24
CA HIS A 6 -5.47 -4.53 4.43
C HIS A 6 -4.63 -5.26 3.37
N PHE A 7 -4.45 -6.57 3.53
CA PHE A 7 -3.76 -7.50 2.62
C PHE A 7 -4.68 -8.63 2.15
N ALA A 8 -5.96 -8.36 1.93
CA ALA A 8 -6.95 -9.36 1.52
C ALA A 8 -6.50 -10.24 0.34
N ALA A 9 -5.71 -9.67 -0.56
CA ALA A 9 -5.10 -10.34 -1.68
C ALA A 9 -4.14 -11.48 -1.30
N TRP A 10 -3.53 -11.37 -0.13
CA TRP A 10 -2.61 -12.37 0.40
C TRP A 10 -3.33 -13.48 1.16
N GLU A 11 -4.44 -13.10 1.80
CA GLU A 11 -5.20 -14.00 2.66
C GLU A 11 -6.16 -14.86 1.85
N GLU A 12 -6.62 -14.36 0.68
CA GLU A 12 -7.62 -15.02 -0.16
C GLU A 12 -7.29 -14.83 -1.67
N PRO A 13 -6.19 -15.37 -2.16
CA PRO A 13 -5.77 -15.18 -3.55
C PRO A 13 -6.79 -15.68 -4.58
N GLU A 14 -7.58 -16.70 -4.23
CA GLU A 14 -8.61 -17.27 -5.11
C GLU A 14 -9.79 -16.32 -5.39
N LEU A 15 -10.07 -15.36 -4.46
CA LEU A 15 -11.17 -14.39 -4.60
C LEU A 15 -10.85 -13.25 -5.57
N PHE A 16 -9.58 -13.06 -5.92
CA PHE A 16 -9.13 -11.90 -6.68
C PHE A 16 -8.70 -12.22 -8.12
N GLY A 17 -8.83 -13.45 -8.56
CA GLY A 17 -8.50 -13.84 -9.95
C GLY A 17 -7.00 -13.72 -10.27
N GLU A 18 -6.49 -14.68 -10.95
CA GLU A 18 -5.07 -15.05 -11.04
C GLU A 18 -4.12 -14.02 -11.67
N THR A 19 -4.60 -12.93 -12.30
CA THR A 19 -3.73 -12.20 -13.24
C THR A 19 -3.30 -10.80 -12.80
N ALA A 20 -4.04 -10.11 -11.95
CA ALA A 20 -3.85 -8.67 -11.83
C ALA A 20 -3.07 -8.19 -10.60
N MET A 21 -3.03 -8.96 -9.53
CA MET A 21 -2.77 -8.38 -8.21
C MET A 21 -1.35 -8.48 -7.66
N MET A 22 -0.63 -9.49 -8.03
CA MET A 22 0.59 -9.86 -7.32
C MET A 22 1.87 -9.26 -7.90
N THR A 23 1.78 -8.63 -9.03
CA THR A 23 2.92 -8.12 -9.78
C THR A 23 3.57 -6.88 -9.14
N VAL A 24 2.78 -6.01 -8.51
CA VAL A 24 3.30 -4.78 -7.87
C VAL A 24 4.17 -5.08 -6.66
N LEU A 25 3.82 -6.12 -5.92
CA LEU A 25 4.51 -6.44 -4.69
C LEU A 25 5.96 -6.89 -4.90
N ALA A 26 6.20 -7.64 -5.97
CA ALA A 26 7.53 -8.17 -6.26
C ALA A 26 8.55 -7.04 -6.53
N SER A 27 8.18 -5.99 -7.26
CA SER A 27 9.09 -4.87 -7.53
C SER A 27 9.40 -4.06 -6.27
N VAL A 28 8.44 -3.87 -5.38
CA VAL A 28 8.64 -3.19 -4.09
C VAL A 28 9.53 -4.02 -3.18
N LEU A 29 9.29 -5.33 -3.07
CA LEU A 29 10.14 -6.23 -2.27
C LEU A 29 11.58 -6.29 -2.79
N ASP A 30 11.78 -6.22 -4.10
CA ASP A 30 13.10 -6.20 -4.70
C ASP A 30 13.89 -4.94 -4.32
N SER A 31 13.24 -3.78 -4.35
CA SER A 31 13.81 -2.50 -3.94
C SER A 31 14.30 -2.48 -2.49
N PHE A 32 13.71 -3.31 -1.64
CA PHE A 32 14.08 -3.46 -0.23
C PHE A 32 14.99 -4.68 0.06
N GLY A 33 15.59 -5.28 -0.97
CA GLY A 33 16.45 -6.45 -0.80
C GLY A 33 15.71 -7.73 -0.41
N LYS A 34 14.38 -7.79 -0.60
CA LYS A 34 13.53 -8.96 -0.30
C LYS A 34 13.31 -9.86 -1.53
N ARG A 35 14.18 -9.78 -2.54
CA ARG A 35 14.09 -10.58 -3.77
C ARG A 35 13.93 -12.09 -3.51
N PRO A 36 14.62 -12.72 -2.52
CA PRO A 36 14.41 -14.14 -2.26
C PRO A 36 12.99 -14.50 -1.84
N VAL A 37 12.33 -13.61 -1.08
CA VAL A 37 10.93 -13.79 -0.68
C VAL A 37 10.00 -13.63 -1.88
N ALA A 38 10.24 -12.62 -2.72
CA ALA A 38 9.48 -12.41 -3.95
C ALA A 38 9.55 -13.62 -4.88
N VAL A 39 10.75 -14.18 -5.11
CA VAL A 39 10.94 -15.38 -5.93
C VAL A 39 10.17 -16.58 -5.39
N LYS A 40 10.19 -16.79 -4.07
CA LYS A 40 9.42 -17.87 -3.45
C LYS A 40 7.92 -17.71 -3.70
N VAL A 41 7.39 -16.51 -3.51
CA VAL A 41 5.96 -16.20 -3.75
C VAL A 41 5.61 -16.38 -5.23
N GLU A 42 6.45 -15.93 -6.15
CA GLU A 42 6.27 -16.16 -7.60
C GLU A 42 6.10 -17.66 -7.93
N GLN A 43 6.98 -18.48 -7.37
CA GLN A 43 6.97 -19.93 -7.61
C GLN A 43 5.76 -20.63 -7.01
N GLU A 44 5.41 -20.28 -5.77
CA GLU A 44 4.28 -20.89 -5.06
C GLU A 44 2.93 -20.53 -5.69
N LEU A 45 2.80 -19.33 -6.23
CA LEU A 45 1.54 -18.80 -6.75
C LEU A 45 1.52 -18.68 -8.28
N ALA A 46 2.53 -19.18 -8.96
CA ALA A 46 2.68 -19.12 -10.42
C ALA A 46 2.54 -17.69 -10.99
N LEU A 47 3.15 -16.70 -10.32
CA LEU A 47 3.04 -15.30 -10.70
C LEU A 47 4.11 -14.87 -11.69
N THR A 48 3.86 -13.76 -12.37
CA THR A 48 4.83 -13.10 -13.23
C THR A 48 5.45 -11.91 -12.50
N TYR A 49 6.76 -11.98 -12.26
CA TYR A 49 7.51 -10.84 -11.74
C TYR A 49 7.84 -9.83 -12.84
N HIS A 50 7.69 -8.56 -12.50
CA HIS A 50 8.12 -7.45 -13.34
C HIS A 50 9.20 -6.61 -12.63
N PRO A 51 10.34 -6.31 -13.30
CA PRO A 51 11.45 -5.61 -12.66
C PRO A 51 11.16 -4.15 -12.31
N ASN A 52 10.10 -3.60 -12.85
CA ASN A 52 9.63 -2.24 -12.53
C ASN A 52 8.14 -2.09 -12.81
N VAL A 53 7.54 -1.07 -12.20
CA VAL A 53 6.10 -0.79 -12.32
C VAL A 53 5.70 -0.52 -13.78
N ALA A 54 6.54 0.16 -14.55
CA ALA A 54 6.23 0.47 -15.95
C ALA A 54 6.08 -0.76 -16.84
N SER A 55 6.90 -1.80 -16.62
CA SER A 55 6.77 -3.06 -17.39
C SER A 55 5.50 -3.82 -17.01
N MET A 56 5.09 -3.73 -15.76
CA MET A 56 3.89 -4.36 -15.25
C MET A 56 2.61 -3.70 -15.77
N VAL A 57 2.49 -2.39 -15.62
CA VAL A 57 1.24 -1.69 -15.97
C VAL A 57 0.86 -1.82 -17.45
N ARG A 58 1.85 -2.07 -18.32
CA ARG A 58 1.64 -2.28 -19.77
C ARG A 58 0.87 -3.56 -20.10
N VAL A 59 0.91 -4.55 -19.24
CA VAL A 59 0.31 -5.87 -19.49
C VAL A 59 -0.93 -6.13 -18.64
N CYS A 60 -1.16 -5.34 -17.60
CA CYS A 60 -2.27 -5.53 -16.68
C CYS A 60 -3.55 -4.84 -17.17
N ASP A 61 -4.67 -5.52 -17.03
CA ASP A 61 -6.01 -4.96 -17.25
C ASP A 61 -6.54 -4.26 -16.00
N VAL A 62 -6.12 -4.72 -14.83
CA VAL A 62 -6.43 -4.13 -13.52
C VAL A 62 -5.13 -3.97 -12.74
N VAL A 63 -4.89 -2.80 -12.20
CA VAL A 63 -3.75 -2.53 -11.31
C VAL A 63 -4.27 -2.14 -9.94
N THR A 64 -3.83 -2.83 -8.89
CA THR A 64 -4.13 -2.48 -7.49
C THR A 64 -2.88 -2.02 -6.76
N ILE A 65 -3.00 -0.89 -6.06
CA ILE A 65 -1.91 -0.26 -5.33
C ILE A 65 -1.98 -0.70 -3.87
N ASN A 66 -0.95 -1.44 -3.44
CA ASN A 66 -0.83 -1.97 -2.08
C ASN A 66 0.52 -1.62 -1.42
N CYS A 67 1.31 -0.74 -2.05
CA CYS A 67 2.58 -0.29 -1.49
C CYS A 67 2.39 0.83 -0.46
N PRO A 68 3.30 1.01 0.50
CA PRO A 68 3.27 2.14 1.42
C PRO A 68 3.54 3.46 0.69
N LEU A 69 3.05 4.56 1.26
CA LEU A 69 3.44 5.90 0.83
C LEU A 69 4.87 6.18 1.31
N HIS A 70 5.72 6.46 0.37
CA HIS A 70 7.15 6.71 0.55
C HIS A 70 7.54 7.83 -0.42
N PRO A 71 8.62 8.59 -0.23
CA PRO A 71 9.06 9.58 -1.21
C PRO A 71 9.19 9.02 -2.63
N GLU A 72 9.58 7.75 -2.78
CA GLU A 72 9.72 7.08 -4.08
C GLU A 72 8.38 6.64 -4.69
N THR A 73 7.32 6.52 -3.89
CA THR A 73 5.99 6.12 -4.35
C THR A 73 4.99 7.29 -4.40
N GLU A 74 5.37 8.46 -3.87
CA GLU A 74 4.55 9.67 -3.95
C GLU A 74 4.39 10.09 -5.40
N HIS A 75 3.14 10.26 -5.85
CA HIS A 75 2.78 10.57 -7.24
C HIS A 75 3.37 9.59 -8.28
N MET A 76 3.60 8.34 -7.87
CA MET A 76 4.10 7.31 -8.78
C MET A 76 3.13 7.08 -9.95
N PHE A 77 1.82 7.06 -9.70
CA PHE A 77 0.79 7.01 -10.74
C PHE A 77 0.44 8.42 -11.23
N ASN A 78 1.34 8.99 -12.02
CA ASN A 78 1.21 10.26 -12.74
C ASN A 78 0.81 10.02 -14.21
N ASP A 79 0.67 11.09 -14.99
CA ASP A 79 0.34 11.02 -16.42
C ASP A 79 1.28 10.08 -17.19
N GLN A 80 2.59 10.15 -16.90
CA GLN A 80 3.58 9.35 -17.60
C GLN A 80 3.40 7.85 -17.35
N LEU A 81 3.13 7.42 -16.11
CA LEU A 81 2.91 6.02 -15.80
C LEU A 81 1.53 5.55 -16.26
N ILE A 82 0.49 6.35 -16.01
CA ILE A 82 -0.89 6.01 -16.40
C ILE A 82 -1.02 5.88 -17.92
N SER A 83 -0.35 6.71 -18.70
CA SER A 83 -0.36 6.59 -20.15
C SER A 83 0.27 5.30 -20.69
N GLN A 84 1.08 4.63 -19.90
CA GLN A 84 1.68 3.33 -20.24
C GLN A 84 0.77 2.13 -19.88
N MET A 85 -0.28 2.35 -19.13
CA MET A 85 -1.29 1.31 -18.86
C MET A 85 -2.03 0.95 -20.15
N LYS A 86 -2.61 -0.25 -20.21
CA LYS A 86 -3.52 -0.57 -21.28
C LYS A 86 -4.66 0.44 -21.35
N ARG A 87 -5.03 0.87 -22.55
CA ARG A 87 -6.21 1.70 -22.71
C ARG A 87 -7.46 0.96 -22.24
N GLY A 88 -8.24 1.59 -21.37
CA GLY A 88 -9.40 0.96 -20.74
C GLY A 88 -9.07 0.07 -19.53
N ALA A 89 -7.85 0.16 -18.99
CA ALA A 89 -7.50 -0.52 -17.76
C ALA A 89 -8.20 0.11 -16.53
N TYR A 90 -8.25 -0.65 -15.46
CA TYR A 90 -8.76 -0.20 -14.16
C TYR A 90 -7.61 0.04 -13.17
N LEU A 91 -7.74 1.07 -12.35
CA LEU A 91 -6.80 1.38 -11.29
C LEU A 91 -7.51 1.38 -9.94
N VAL A 92 -6.97 0.62 -8.98
CA VAL A 92 -7.52 0.50 -7.62
C VAL A 92 -6.49 0.98 -6.60
N ASN A 93 -6.87 1.89 -5.72
CA ASN A 93 -5.98 2.42 -4.68
C ASN A 93 -6.63 2.32 -3.30
N THR A 94 -6.19 1.33 -2.54
CA THR A 94 -6.55 1.16 -1.13
C THR A 94 -5.37 1.42 -0.19
N ALA A 95 -4.25 1.92 -0.72
CA ALA A 95 -3.03 2.18 0.04
C ALA A 95 -2.99 3.59 0.61
N ARG A 96 -2.62 4.60 -0.21
CA ARG A 96 -2.59 6.02 0.19
C ARG A 96 -2.92 6.92 -1.00
N GLY A 97 -3.69 7.99 -0.78
CA GLY A 97 -4.14 8.91 -1.84
C GLY A 97 -3.00 9.55 -2.61
N LYS A 98 -1.94 9.97 -1.92
CA LYS A 98 -0.76 10.61 -2.53
C LYS A 98 0.06 9.73 -3.49
N ILE A 99 -0.15 8.43 -3.53
CA ILE A 99 0.55 7.56 -4.48
C ILE A 99 0.09 7.84 -5.92
N CYS A 100 -1.14 8.32 -6.08
CA CYS A 100 -1.66 8.79 -7.35
C CYS A 100 -1.57 10.32 -7.44
N ASP A 101 -1.15 10.85 -8.59
CA ASP A 101 -1.38 12.23 -8.93
C ASP A 101 -2.89 12.44 -9.15
N ARG A 102 -3.46 13.35 -8.36
CA ARG A 102 -4.90 13.61 -8.31
C ARG A 102 -5.49 13.97 -9.67
N ASP A 103 -4.82 14.89 -10.34
CA ASP A 103 -5.34 15.46 -11.57
C ASP A 103 -5.04 14.57 -12.79
N ALA A 104 -3.95 13.80 -12.75
CA ALA A 104 -3.64 12.78 -13.74
C ALA A 104 -4.70 11.65 -13.78
N VAL A 105 -5.18 11.21 -12.62
CA VAL A 105 -6.28 10.23 -12.56
C VAL A 105 -7.55 10.78 -13.20
N VAL A 106 -7.92 12.02 -12.91
CA VAL A 106 -9.11 12.66 -13.52
C VAL A 106 -8.96 12.71 -15.03
N ARG A 107 -7.85 13.23 -15.56
CA ARG A 107 -7.59 13.29 -17.00
C ARG A 107 -7.64 11.92 -17.67
N ALA A 108 -7.10 10.90 -17.00
CA ALA A 108 -7.10 9.55 -17.53
C ALA A 108 -8.51 8.94 -17.65
N LEU A 109 -9.39 9.24 -16.71
CA LEU A 109 -10.79 8.81 -16.77
C LEU A 109 -11.56 9.59 -17.85
N GLU A 110 -11.38 10.91 -17.93
CA GLU A 110 -12.02 11.75 -18.93
C GLU A 110 -11.64 11.38 -20.37
N SER A 111 -10.36 11.01 -20.58
CA SER A 111 -9.87 10.59 -21.89
C SER A 111 -10.17 9.14 -22.25
N GLY A 112 -10.69 8.34 -21.31
CA GLY A 112 -10.87 6.91 -21.48
C GLY A 112 -9.55 6.12 -21.54
N GLN A 113 -8.45 6.69 -21.07
CA GLN A 113 -7.20 5.97 -20.85
C GLN A 113 -7.41 4.92 -19.74
N LEU A 114 -8.09 5.30 -18.66
CA LEU A 114 -8.63 4.39 -17.66
C LEU A 114 -10.14 4.19 -17.88
N ALA A 115 -10.61 2.95 -17.79
CA ALA A 115 -12.03 2.63 -17.77
C ALA A 115 -12.67 2.92 -16.42
N GLY A 116 -11.91 2.88 -15.34
CA GLY A 116 -12.40 3.18 -14.01
C GLY A 116 -11.28 3.32 -12.98
N TYR A 117 -11.60 4.04 -11.91
CA TYR A 117 -10.78 4.18 -10.72
C TYR A 117 -11.61 3.83 -9.48
N ALA A 118 -11.11 2.95 -8.65
CA ALA A 118 -11.69 2.65 -7.34
C ALA A 118 -10.69 2.98 -6.24
N GLY A 119 -11.18 3.59 -5.16
CA GLY A 119 -10.30 3.98 -4.06
C GLY A 119 -11.02 4.16 -2.73
N ASP A 120 -10.26 3.97 -1.67
CA ASP A 120 -10.72 4.20 -0.29
C ASP A 120 -9.90 5.28 0.43
N VAL A 121 -8.96 5.88 -0.28
CA VAL A 121 -7.97 6.80 0.29
C VAL A 121 -7.93 8.12 -0.47
N TRP A 122 -7.77 9.21 0.26
CA TRP A 122 -7.86 10.58 -0.25
C TRP A 122 -6.60 11.38 0.08
N PHE A 123 -6.37 12.46 -0.66
CA PHE A 123 -5.40 13.46 -0.29
C PHE A 123 -5.81 14.85 -0.83
N PRO A 124 -5.98 15.86 0.07
CA PRO A 124 -5.91 15.76 1.53
C PRO A 124 -7.03 14.90 2.12
N GLN A 125 -6.88 14.51 3.37
CA GLN A 125 -7.90 13.77 4.10
C GLN A 125 -8.17 14.45 5.46
N PRO A 126 -9.45 14.77 5.77
CA PRO A 126 -10.65 14.51 4.96
C PRO A 126 -10.64 15.29 3.64
N ALA A 127 -11.22 14.68 2.60
CA ALA A 127 -11.29 15.32 1.30
C ALA A 127 -12.24 16.53 1.32
N PRO A 128 -11.83 17.73 0.84
CA PRO A 128 -12.69 18.89 0.75
C PRO A 128 -13.90 18.63 -0.18
N GLN A 129 -14.92 19.47 -0.08
CA GLN A 129 -16.15 19.29 -0.86
C GLN A 129 -15.93 19.39 -2.37
N ASP A 130 -14.99 20.21 -2.78
CA ASP A 130 -14.60 20.46 -4.17
C ASP A 130 -13.49 19.52 -4.68
N HIS A 131 -13.17 18.48 -3.92
CA HIS A 131 -12.14 17.52 -4.35
C HIS A 131 -12.56 16.84 -5.66
N PRO A 132 -11.71 16.88 -6.74
CA PRO A 132 -12.08 16.41 -8.08
C PRO A 132 -12.52 14.94 -8.11
N TRP A 133 -11.97 14.08 -7.25
CA TRP A 133 -12.34 12.67 -7.20
C TRP A 133 -13.77 12.41 -6.70
N ARG A 134 -14.48 13.46 -6.21
CA ARG A 134 -15.90 13.32 -5.83
C ARG A 134 -16.83 13.31 -7.03
N THR A 135 -16.39 13.90 -8.15
CA THR A 135 -17.21 14.13 -9.34
C THR A 135 -16.60 13.59 -10.64
N MET A 136 -15.37 13.04 -10.59
CA MET A 136 -14.72 12.45 -11.76
C MET A 136 -15.59 11.30 -12.33
N PRO A 137 -15.58 11.05 -13.64
CA PRO A 137 -16.35 9.97 -14.23
C PRO A 137 -15.82 8.60 -13.81
N HIS A 138 -16.65 7.57 -13.88
CA HIS A 138 -16.26 6.16 -13.73
C HIS A 138 -15.46 5.84 -12.46
N HIS A 139 -15.84 6.45 -11.34
CA HIS A 139 -15.16 6.20 -10.06
C HIS A 139 -15.99 5.40 -9.08
N GLY A 140 -15.31 4.61 -8.22
CA GLY A 140 -15.85 3.97 -7.03
C GLY A 140 -15.05 4.40 -5.81
N MET A 141 -15.28 5.63 -5.31
CA MET A 141 -14.59 6.15 -4.13
C MET A 141 -15.39 5.90 -2.86
N THR A 142 -14.73 5.42 -1.82
CA THR A 142 -15.26 5.25 -0.46
C THR A 142 -14.53 6.16 0.52
N PRO A 143 -15.13 6.52 1.68
CA PRO A 143 -14.59 7.54 2.57
C PRO A 143 -13.53 7.01 3.57
N HIS A 144 -12.64 6.13 3.14
CA HIS A 144 -11.60 5.48 3.93
C HIS A 144 -12.17 4.59 5.05
N THR A 145 -13.00 3.62 4.64
CA THR A 145 -13.72 2.73 5.57
C THR A 145 -13.33 1.26 5.45
N SER A 146 -12.43 0.89 4.54
CA SER A 146 -12.04 -0.50 4.32
C SER A 146 -11.43 -1.17 5.57
N GLY A 147 -10.73 -0.40 6.42
CA GLY A 147 -10.18 -0.87 7.70
C GLY A 147 -11.16 -0.86 8.88
N THR A 148 -12.42 -0.50 8.69
CA THR A 148 -13.38 -0.32 9.79
C THR A 148 -14.32 -1.51 10.02
N SER A 149 -14.13 -2.63 9.32
CA SER A 149 -14.90 -3.85 9.59
C SER A 149 -14.61 -4.40 10.99
N LEU A 150 -15.59 -5.06 11.61
CA LEU A 150 -15.41 -5.67 12.93
C LEU A 150 -14.25 -6.67 12.95
N SER A 151 -14.06 -7.44 11.88
CA SER A 151 -12.95 -8.38 11.76
C SER A 151 -11.59 -7.66 11.66
N ALA A 152 -11.49 -6.54 10.96
CA ALA A 152 -10.27 -5.74 10.92
C ALA A 152 -9.94 -5.15 12.30
N GLN A 153 -10.94 -4.58 12.98
CA GLN A 153 -10.77 -4.03 14.34
C GLN A 153 -10.34 -5.11 15.34
N ALA A 154 -10.93 -6.31 15.25
CA ALA A 154 -10.54 -7.43 16.11
C ALA A 154 -9.09 -7.85 15.88
N ARG A 155 -8.60 -7.86 14.62
CA ARG A 155 -7.20 -8.15 14.31
C ARG A 155 -6.25 -7.07 14.84
N TYR A 156 -6.58 -5.80 14.68
CA TYR A 156 -5.78 -4.70 15.26
C TYR A 156 -5.68 -4.82 16.78
N ALA A 157 -6.82 -5.06 17.45
CA ALA A 157 -6.85 -5.24 18.90
C ALA A 157 -6.04 -6.46 19.35
N ALA A 158 -6.12 -7.58 18.61
CA ALA A 158 -5.34 -8.78 18.90
C ALA A 158 -3.83 -8.55 18.74
N GLY A 159 -3.41 -7.84 17.68
CA GLY A 159 -2.00 -7.48 17.46
C GLY A 159 -1.46 -6.58 18.57
N VAL A 160 -2.21 -5.53 18.95
CA VAL A 160 -1.82 -4.65 20.06
C VAL A 160 -1.71 -5.43 21.37
N ARG A 161 -2.68 -6.30 21.66
CA ARG A 161 -2.65 -7.16 22.86
C ARG A 161 -1.42 -8.06 22.87
N GLU A 162 -1.12 -8.72 21.77
CA GLU A 162 0.06 -9.57 21.63
C GLU A 162 1.37 -8.82 21.92
N ILE A 163 1.51 -7.60 21.37
CA ILE A 163 2.68 -6.75 21.61
C ILE A 163 2.82 -6.43 23.09
N LEU A 164 1.71 -6.03 23.74
CA LEU A 164 1.72 -5.71 25.17
C LEU A 164 2.04 -6.94 26.03
N GLU A 165 1.43 -8.10 25.75
CA GLU A 165 1.71 -9.36 26.44
C GLU A 165 3.20 -9.73 26.30
N CYS A 166 3.76 -9.65 25.09
CA CYS A 166 5.19 -9.90 24.88
C CYS A 166 6.07 -8.95 25.68
N TRP A 167 5.71 -7.66 25.69
CA TRP A 167 6.47 -6.64 26.41
C TRP A 167 6.48 -6.90 27.93
N PHE A 168 5.31 -7.16 28.53
CA PHE A 168 5.22 -7.38 29.98
C PHE A 168 5.78 -8.73 30.43
N ASP A 169 5.73 -9.75 29.58
CA ASP A 169 6.29 -11.07 29.86
C ASP A 169 7.79 -11.19 29.53
N GLY A 170 8.41 -10.14 28.98
CA GLY A 170 9.81 -10.18 28.54
C GLY A 170 10.03 -11.14 27.35
N ARG A 171 9.00 -11.43 26.58
CA ARG A 171 9.08 -12.26 25.38
C ARG A 171 9.43 -11.40 24.14
N PRO A 172 10.11 -11.97 23.14
CA PRO A 172 10.37 -11.24 21.90
C PRO A 172 9.08 -10.86 21.20
N ILE A 173 9.01 -9.62 20.72
CA ILE A 173 7.93 -9.14 19.83
C ILE A 173 8.21 -9.67 18.42
N ARG A 174 7.17 -10.06 17.70
CA ARG A 174 7.32 -10.54 16.32
C ARG A 174 7.98 -9.49 15.43
N GLU A 175 8.83 -9.95 14.54
CA GLU A 175 9.60 -9.10 13.63
C GLU A 175 8.69 -8.20 12.75
N GLU A 176 7.49 -8.67 12.40
CA GLU A 176 6.52 -7.92 11.61
C GLU A 176 5.98 -6.67 12.31
N TYR A 177 6.05 -6.63 13.64
CA TYR A 177 5.60 -5.49 14.44
C TYR A 177 6.73 -4.53 14.80
N LEU A 178 7.98 -4.93 14.59
CA LEU A 178 9.13 -4.11 14.91
C LEU A 178 9.34 -3.05 13.82
N ILE A 179 9.47 -1.79 14.24
CA ILE A 179 9.86 -0.66 13.38
C ILE A 179 11.20 -0.11 13.87
N VAL A 180 11.35 0.00 15.20
CA VAL A 180 12.56 0.48 15.84
C VAL A 180 12.89 -0.45 17.01
N ASP A 181 14.14 -0.87 17.09
CA ASP A 181 14.71 -1.60 18.22
C ASP A 181 16.07 -1.02 18.56
N GLY A 182 16.30 -0.77 19.85
CA GLY A 182 17.55 -0.14 20.32
C GLY A 182 17.88 1.21 19.65
N GLY A 183 16.86 1.95 19.21
CA GLY A 183 17.03 3.24 18.52
C GLY A 183 17.39 3.13 17.03
N GLN A 184 17.40 1.93 16.46
CA GLN A 184 17.64 1.68 15.04
C GLN A 184 16.39 1.12 14.38
N LEU A 185 16.20 1.42 13.08
CA LEU A 185 15.15 0.77 12.30
C LEU A 185 15.38 -0.75 12.29
N ALA A 186 14.36 -1.49 12.65
CA ALA A 186 14.43 -2.95 12.81
C ALA A 186 13.16 -3.63 12.35
N GLY A 187 13.27 -4.96 12.13
CA GLY A 187 12.14 -5.80 11.77
C GLY A 187 11.61 -5.60 10.34
N ALA A 188 10.59 -6.37 10.01
CA ALA A 188 9.94 -6.30 8.69
C ALA A 188 9.18 -4.98 8.48
N GLY A 189 8.72 -4.35 9.56
CA GLY A 189 8.03 -3.05 9.52
C GLY A 189 8.92 -1.86 9.18
N ALA A 190 10.24 -1.97 9.36
CA ALA A 190 11.20 -0.90 9.08
C ALA A 190 11.17 -0.41 7.63
N HIS A 191 10.80 -1.27 6.69
CA HIS A 191 10.74 -0.94 5.26
C HIS A 191 9.61 0.04 4.89
N ALA A 192 8.62 0.21 5.76
CA ALA A 192 7.56 1.18 5.56
C ALA A 192 8.00 2.62 5.88
N TYR A 193 9.16 2.77 6.51
CA TYR A 193 9.73 4.04 6.92
C TYR A 193 11.04 4.25 6.18
N SER A 194 11.12 5.34 5.44
CA SER A 194 12.33 5.71 4.72
C SER A 194 13.49 5.85 5.69
N ALA A 195 14.59 5.20 5.40
CA ALA A 195 15.89 5.57 5.92
C ALA A 195 16.36 6.90 5.26
N GLY A 196 15.45 7.86 5.14
CA GLY A 196 15.74 9.21 4.71
C GLY A 196 16.69 9.84 5.71
N ASN A 197 17.97 9.82 5.37
CA ASN A 197 19.06 10.54 6.03
C ASN A 197 19.09 10.45 7.57
N ALA A 198 19.60 9.35 8.08
CA ALA A 198 20.09 9.25 9.45
C ALA A 198 21.33 10.14 9.70
N THR A 199 21.46 11.26 9.00
CA THR A 199 22.47 12.32 9.20
C THR A 199 21.87 13.62 9.69
N GLY A 200 20.62 13.63 10.13
CA GLY A 200 19.94 14.74 10.78
C GLY A 200 19.78 14.49 12.28
N GLY A 201 20.69 15.05 13.05
CA GLY A 201 20.63 15.43 14.44
C GLY A 201 19.83 14.58 15.43
N ALA A 202 20.52 13.98 16.37
CA ALA A 202 20.00 13.38 17.59
C ALA A 202 19.34 14.42 18.55
N ASP A 203 18.36 15.21 18.08
CA ASP A 203 17.83 16.31 18.89
C ASP A 203 16.31 16.54 18.81
N GLU A 204 15.53 15.55 18.36
CA GLU A 204 14.09 15.54 18.65
C GLU A 204 13.63 14.17 19.18
N ALA A 205 14.20 13.79 20.31
CA ALA A 205 13.57 12.80 21.16
C ALA A 205 12.21 13.36 21.60
N VAL A 206 11.13 12.74 21.13
CA VAL A 206 9.79 12.98 21.64
C VAL A 206 9.85 12.72 23.13
N ARG A 207 9.92 13.78 23.93
CA ARG A 207 9.80 13.72 25.39
C ARG A 207 8.35 13.34 25.69
N PHE A 208 8.11 12.08 25.99
CA PHE A 208 6.93 11.71 26.76
C PHE A 208 7.02 12.44 28.09
N LYS A 209 6.17 13.43 28.31
CA LYS A 209 6.01 14.00 29.62
C LYS A 209 5.44 12.91 30.52
N GLU A 210 6.17 12.62 31.60
CA GLU A 210 5.64 11.85 32.71
C GLU A 210 4.37 12.52 33.23
N VAL A 211 3.30 11.72 33.33
CA VAL A 211 2.08 12.05 34.06
C VAL A 211 2.05 11.20 35.29
#